data_408d7590c4d2952189e2a7ddaf971ed9
#
_entry.id   408d7590c4d2952189e2a7ddaf971ed9
#
_cell.length_a   1.000
_cell.length_b   1.000
_cell.length_c   1.000
_cell.angle_alpha   90.00
_cell.angle_beta   90.00
_cell.angle_gamma   90.00
#
_symmetry.space_group_name_H-M   'P 1'
#
loop_
_entity.id
_entity.type
_entity.pdbx_description
1 polymer ?
#
loop_
_entity_poly.entity_id
_entity_poly.type
_entity_poly.pdbx_seq_one_letter_code
_entity_poly.pdbx_strand_id
1 'polypeptide(L)'
;MFDTLFAEGQRRYVETFSAYARQFLDRMDKPAVDRVDGVPPAIAIDQTNPVRSSRSTVGTMTELNDHLKLYFARAAQLYDRDTALLVRHDSSESIYAQMLERATSIGEDTRLTVTFPVELPAQTTAEEVMQWLSASGFTKVQAERDVATVTGPRKLLDVVADRFRIGAVDKSRVIEAIEVALKRGGGRVN
;
A
#
# COMPACT_ATOMS: atom_id res chain seq x y z
N MET A 1 -6.94 -36.30 -34.86
CA MET A 1 -5.89 -37.32 -34.56
C MET A 1 -5.04 -36.90 -33.35
N PHE A 2 -4.44 -35.72 -33.35
CA PHE A 2 -3.64 -35.21 -32.23
C PHE A 2 -4.42 -35.20 -30.91
N ASP A 3 -5.57 -34.51 -30.87
CA ASP A 3 -6.39 -34.40 -29.68
C ASP A 3 -6.86 -35.74 -29.12
N THR A 4 -7.21 -36.70 -30.00
CA THR A 4 -7.68 -38.03 -29.61
C THR A 4 -6.56 -38.85 -28.97
N LEU A 5 -5.39 -38.93 -29.62
CA LEU A 5 -4.26 -39.70 -29.12
C LEU A 5 -3.66 -39.08 -27.86
N PHE A 6 -3.58 -37.75 -27.80
CA PHE A 6 -3.10 -37.05 -26.62
C PHE A 6 -4.06 -37.25 -25.45
N ALA A 7 -5.35 -37.03 -25.66
CA ALA A 7 -6.35 -37.19 -24.60
C ALA A 7 -6.36 -38.59 -24.01
N GLU A 8 -6.30 -39.63 -24.85
CA GLU A 8 -6.28 -41.01 -24.37
C GLU A 8 -4.96 -41.39 -23.69
N GLY A 9 -3.82 -40.95 -24.22
CA GLY A 9 -2.52 -41.14 -23.59
C GLY A 9 -2.39 -40.48 -22.25
N GLN A 10 -2.84 -39.21 -22.15
CA GLN A 10 -2.84 -38.42 -20.92
C GLN A 10 -3.83 -39.00 -19.89
N ARG A 11 -5.05 -39.40 -20.32
CA ARG A 11 -6.04 -40.00 -19.44
C ARG A 11 -5.51 -41.30 -18.81
N ARG A 12 -4.92 -42.20 -19.58
CA ARG A 12 -4.32 -43.44 -19.08
C ARG A 12 -3.16 -43.16 -18.12
N TYR A 13 -2.34 -42.17 -18.43
CA TYR A 13 -1.24 -41.78 -17.55
C TYR A 13 -1.74 -41.24 -16.19
N VAL A 14 -2.73 -40.39 -16.21
CA VAL A 14 -3.35 -39.85 -14.99
C VAL A 14 -4.03 -40.92 -14.14
N GLU A 15 -4.59 -41.99 -14.78
CA GLU A 15 -5.17 -43.11 -14.07
C GLU A 15 -4.14 -43.93 -13.25
N THR A 16 -2.87 -43.84 -13.58
CA THR A 16 -1.79 -44.48 -12.81
C THR A 16 -1.46 -43.81 -11.50
N PHE A 17 -1.89 -42.56 -11.32
CA PHE A 17 -1.65 -41.79 -10.08
C PHE A 17 -2.61 -42.16 -8.96
N SER A 18 -2.19 -41.86 -7.71
CA SER A 18 -3.04 -42.04 -6.55
C SER A 18 -4.30 -41.18 -6.65
N ALA A 19 -5.36 -41.57 -5.95
CA ALA A 19 -6.62 -40.82 -5.92
C ALA A 19 -6.42 -39.35 -5.45
N TYR A 20 -5.48 -39.13 -4.54
CA TYR A 20 -5.12 -37.80 -4.08
C TYR A 20 -4.45 -36.94 -5.17
N ALA A 21 -3.44 -37.50 -5.84
CA ALA A 21 -2.74 -36.75 -6.90
C ALA A 21 -3.66 -36.42 -8.08
N ARG A 22 -4.64 -37.29 -8.39
CA ARG A 22 -5.63 -37.04 -9.45
C ARG A 22 -6.55 -35.86 -9.21
N GLN A 23 -6.69 -35.39 -7.97
CA GLN A 23 -7.50 -34.21 -7.66
C GLN A 23 -6.89 -32.89 -8.16
N PHE A 24 -5.58 -32.85 -8.34
CA PHE A 24 -4.82 -31.68 -8.77
C PHE A 24 -4.52 -31.65 -10.27
N LEU A 25 -4.89 -32.70 -10.99
CA LEU A 25 -4.64 -32.85 -12.43
C LEU A 25 -5.92 -32.56 -13.22
N ASP A 26 -5.78 -31.87 -14.33
CA ASP A 26 -6.88 -31.61 -15.25
C ASP A 26 -7.39 -32.97 -15.81
N ARG A 27 -8.70 -33.16 -15.70
CA ARG A 27 -9.36 -34.32 -16.26
C ARG A 27 -9.65 -34.07 -17.73
N MET A 28 -9.15 -34.95 -18.57
CA MET A 28 -9.52 -34.99 -19.98
C MET A 28 -10.72 -35.93 -20.19
N ASP A 29 -11.69 -35.44 -20.96
CA ASP A 29 -12.82 -36.26 -21.35
C ASP A 29 -12.36 -37.44 -22.22
N LYS A 30 -13.07 -38.59 -22.08
CA LYS A 30 -12.80 -39.73 -22.91
C LYS A 30 -13.08 -39.42 -24.38
N PRO A 31 -12.13 -39.58 -25.28
CA PRO A 31 -12.37 -39.31 -26.68
C PRO A 31 -13.45 -40.23 -27.24
N ALA A 32 -14.25 -39.74 -28.18
CA ALA A 32 -15.33 -40.49 -28.86
C ALA A 32 -14.74 -41.42 -29.89
N VAL A 33 -14.12 -42.50 -29.41
CA VAL A 33 -13.52 -43.56 -30.26
C VAL A 33 -13.89 -44.93 -29.70
N ASP A 34 -14.01 -45.91 -30.58
CA ASP A 34 -14.38 -47.27 -30.17
C ASP A 34 -13.26 -47.91 -29.36
N ARG A 35 -12.01 -47.81 -29.83
CA ARG A 35 -10.84 -48.38 -29.15
C ARG A 35 -9.54 -47.71 -29.58
N VAL A 36 -8.64 -47.51 -28.61
CA VAL A 36 -7.27 -47.04 -28.82
C VAL A 36 -6.36 -47.90 -27.97
N ASP A 37 -5.46 -48.67 -28.58
CA ASP A 37 -4.51 -49.53 -27.87
C ASP A 37 -3.07 -49.08 -28.11
N GLY A 38 -2.19 -49.39 -27.13
CA GLY A 38 -0.75 -49.20 -27.28
C GLY A 38 -0.28 -47.71 -27.24
N VAL A 39 -1.12 -46.79 -26.78
CA VAL A 39 -0.73 -45.39 -26.64
C VAL A 39 0.08 -45.23 -25.37
N PRO A 40 1.37 -44.85 -25.46
CA PRO A 40 2.17 -44.50 -24.29
C PRO A 40 1.72 -43.14 -23.68
N PRO A 41 2.20 -42.80 -22.48
CA PRO A 41 2.02 -41.45 -21.94
C PRO A 41 2.47 -40.41 -22.97
N ALA A 42 1.56 -39.46 -23.30
CA ALA A 42 1.79 -38.48 -24.33
C ALA A 42 2.05 -37.09 -23.70
N ILE A 43 3.04 -36.42 -24.23
CA ILE A 43 3.32 -35.01 -23.92
C ILE A 43 3.00 -34.21 -25.17
N ALA A 44 2.06 -33.29 -25.06
CA ALA A 44 1.79 -32.30 -26.10
C ALA A 44 2.49 -30.99 -25.76
N ILE A 45 3.27 -30.50 -26.71
CA ILE A 45 3.84 -29.14 -26.65
C ILE A 45 3.10 -28.35 -27.72
N ASP A 46 2.21 -27.49 -27.29
CA ASP A 46 1.44 -26.61 -28.15
C ASP A 46 1.71 -25.16 -27.81
N GLN A 47 1.72 -24.32 -28.84
CA GLN A 47 1.82 -22.87 -28.67
C GLN A 47 0.43 -22.32 -28.40
N THR A 48 -0.05 -22.50 -27.17
CA THR A 48 -1.32 -21.92 -26.76
C THR A 48 -1.15 -20.46 -26.37
N ASN A 49 -2.16 -19.66 -26.67
CA ASN A 49 -2.20 -18.29 -26.15
C ASN A 49 -2.48 -18.35 -24.64
N PRO A 50 -1.52 -17.97 -23.80
CA PRO A 50 -1.65 -18.08 -22.35
C PRO A 50 -2.64 -17.06 -21.76
N VAL A 51 -3.29 -16.21 -22.57
CA VAL A 51 -4.28 -15.23 -22.12
C VAL A 51 -5.52 -15.93 -21.60
N ARG A 52 -5.63 -16.03 -20.28
CA ARG A 52 -6.76 -16.69 -19.60
C ARG A 52 -7.92 -15.75 -19.28
N SER A 53 -7.69 -14.45 -19.28
CA SER A 53 -8.72 -13.45 -18.97
C SER A 53 -8.49 -12.14 -19.70
N SER A 54 -9.55 -11.33 -19.84
CA SER A 54 -9.47 -9.98 -20.44
C SER A 54 -8.56 -9.01 -19.66
N ARG A 55 -8.17 -9.37 -18.45
CA ARG A 55 -7.25 -8.59 -17.60
C ARG A 55 -5.81 -9.03 -17.71
N SER A 56 -5.51 -10.06 -18.50
CA SER A 56 -4.14 -10.53 -18.71
C SER A 56 -3.38 -9.53 -19.57
N THR A 57 -2.18 -9.16 -19.12
CA THR A 57 -1.23 -8.31 -19.85
C THR A 57 0.06 -9.08 -20.07
N VAL A 58 0.92 -8.61 -20.99
CA VAL A 58 2.24 -9.21 -21.20
C VAL A 58 3.00 -9.29 -19.87
N GLY A 59 2.97 -8.23 -19.08
CA GLY A 59 3.66 -8.20 -17.79
C GLY A 59 3.18 -9.23 -16.77
N THR A 60 1.85 -9.55 -16.76
CA THR A 60 1.30 -10.59 -15.86
C THR A 60 1.56 -12.02 -16.40
N MET A 61 1.64 -12.16 -17.71
CA MET A 61 1.86 -13.46 -18.34
C MET A 61 3.33 -13.92 -18.30
N THR A 62 4.24 -12.96 -18.31
CA THR A 62 5.70 -13.19 -18.26
C THR A 62 6.28 -13.05 -16.85
N GLU A 63 5.43 -12.83 -15.84
CA GLU A 63 5.84 -12.52 -14.45
C GLU A 63 6.68 -11.22 -14.31
N LEU A 64 6.86 -10.49 -15.41
CA LEU A 64 7.64 -9.25 -15.43
C LEU A 64 7.12 -8.22 -14.43
N ASN A 65 5.80 -8.14 -14.23
CA ASN A 65 5.20 -7.25 -13.25
C ASN A 65 5.67 -7.53 -11.82
N ASP A 66 5.87 -8.79 -11.45
CA ASP A 66 6.27 -9.14 -10.09
C ASP A 66 7.75 -8.82 -9.87
N HIS A 67 8.58 -9.03 -10.89
CA HIS A 67 9.97 -8.57 -10.87
C HIS A 67 10.07 -7.03 -10.80
N LEU A 68 9.26 -6.31 -11.58
CA LEU A 68 9.23 -4.85 -11.54
C LEU A 68 8.74 -4.33 -10.19
N LYS A 69 7.69 -4.90 -9.62
CA LYS A 69 7.23 -4.53 -8.27
C LYS A 69 8.33 -4.68 -7.23
N LEU A 70 9.05 -5.80 -7.27
CA LEU A 70 10.16 -6.03 -6.35
C LEU A 70 11.30 -5.03 -6.58
N TYR A 71 11.63 -4.75 -7.83
CA TYR A 71 12.65 -3.77 -8.19
C TYR A 71 12.28 -2.37 -7.69
N PHE A 72 11.04 -1.92 -7.96
CA PHE A 72 10.58 -0.62 -7.50
C PHE A 72 10.52 -0.55 -5.96
N ALA A 73 10.08 -1.61 -5.29
CA ALA A 73 10.04 -1.65 -3.83
C ALA A 73 11.42 -1.55 -3.17
N ARG A 74 12.48 -1.98 -3.86
CA ARG A 74 13.84 -2.04 -3.31
C ARG A 74 14.75 -0.89 -3.76
N ALA A 75 14.59 -0.41 -4.99
CA ALA A 75 15.54 0.49 -5.62
C ALA A 75 14.93 1.81 -6.11
N ALA A 76 13.61 1.92 -6.21
CA ALA A 76 12.99 3.14 -6.68
C ALA A 76 12.97 4.22 -5.60
N GLN A 77 13.03 5.47 -6.05
CA GLN A 77 12.82 6.64 -5.21
C GLN A 77 11.44 7.22 -5.52
N LEU A 78 10.68 7.53 -4.48
CA LEU A 78 9.38 8.15 -4.62
C LEU A 78 9.53 9.67 -4.60
N TYR A 79 8.92 10.33 -5.57
CA TYR A 79 8.86 11.79 -5.63
C TYR A 79 7.41 12.24 -5.52
N ASP A 80 7.20 13.31 -4.78
CA ASP A 80 5.89 13.98 -4.71
C ASP A 80 5.52 14.53 -6.09
N ARG A 81 4.27 14.28 -6.50
CA ARG A 81 3.80 14.63 -7.84
C ARG A 81 3.73 16.14 -8.09
N ASP A 82 3.38 16.90 -7.08
CA ASP A 82 3.10 18.34 -7.22
C ASP A 82 4.33 19.19 -6.98
N THR A 83 5.20 18.78 -6.06
CA THR A 83 6.41 19.51 -5.66
C THR A 83 7.68 18.96 -6.28
N ALA A 84 7.65 17.75 -6.85
CA ALA A 84 8.82 17.00 -7.34
C ALA A 84 9.91 16.77 -6.27
N LEU A 85 9.58 16.90 -4.99
CA LEU A 85 10.49 16.63 -3.90
C LEU A 85 10.56 15.13 -3.61
N LEU A 86 11.75 14.68 -3.20
CA LEU A 86 11.95 13.29 -2.80
C LEU A 86 11.15 12.99 -1.52
N VAL A 87 10.26 12.01 -1.60
CA VAL A 87 9.51 11.50 -0.44
C VAL A 87 10.40 10.51 0.30
N ARG A 88 10.69 10.79 1.56
CA ARG A 88 11.45 9.93 2.45
C ARG A 88 10.54 9.38 3.52
N HIS A 89 10.87 8.17 4.02
CA HIS A 89 10.26 7.67 5.23
C HIS A 89 10.97 8.32 6.41
N ASP A 90 10.31 9.29 7.03
CA ASP A 90 10.85 9.98 8.19
C ASP A 90 10.47 9.23 9.48
N SER A 91 11.45 9.14 10.40
CA SER A 91 11.24 8.74 11.80
C SER A 91 11.09 9.99 12.67
N SER A 92 10.61 9.82 13.91
CA SER A 92 10.52 10.93 14.87
C SER A 92 11.89 11.61 15.09
N GLU A 93 12.98 10.83 15.07
CA GLU A 93 14.34 11.34 15.20
C GLU A 93 14.80 12.12 13.96
N SER A 94 14.48 11.62 12.74
CA SER A 94 14.84 12.33 11.51
C SER A 94 14.08 13.64 11.36
N ILE A 95 12.81 13.66 11.74
CA ILE A 95 11.99 14.86 11.77
C ILE A 95 12.57 15.87 12.79
N TYR A 96 12.94 15.40 14.00
CA TYR A 96 13.58 16.23 15.00
C TYR A 96 14.87 16.86 14.48
N ALA A 97 15.74 16.09 13.82
CA ALA A 97 17.00 16.59 13.26
C ALA A 97 16.77 17.68 12.20
N GLN A 98 15.84 17.45 11.26
CA GLN A 98 15.49 18.44 10.25
C GLN A 98 14.87 19.70 10.85
N MET A 99 14.04 19.51 11.85
CA MET A 99 13.41 20.63 12.58
C MET A 99 14.45 21.48 13.31
N LEU A 100 15.44 20.85 13.93
CA LEU A 100 16.53 21.56 14.62
C LEU A 100 17.41 22.32 13.63
N GLU A 101 17.74 21.73 12.48
CA GLU A 101 18.52 22.38 11.42
C GLU A 101 17.80 23.64 10.88
N ARG A 102 16.50 23.53 10.60
CA ARG A 102 15.69 24.65 10.14
C ARG A 102 15.56 25.75 11.21
N ALA A 103 15.39 25.35 12.46
CA ALA A 103 15.23 26.32 13.53
C ALA A 103 16.51 27.12 13.80
N THR A 104 17.67 26.46 13.75
CA THR A 104 18.98 27.14 13.85
C THR A 104 19.20 28.16 12.73
N SER A 105 18.66 27.89 11.54
CA SER A 105 18.73 28.84 10.42
C SER A 105 17.83 30.07 10.60
N ILE A 106 16.75 29.97 11.40
CA ILE A 106 15.78 31.05 11.64
C ILE A 106 16.20 31.91 12.85
N GLY A 107 16.76 31.30 13.90
CA GLY A 107 17.23 31.97 15.09
C GLY A 107 17.03 31.15 16.37
N GLU A 108 17.83 31.48 17.40
CA GLU A 108 17.89 30.67 18.64
C GLU A 108 16.61 30.67 19.49
N ASP A 109 15.74 31.69 19.37
CA ASP A 109 14.47 31.78 20.15
C ASP A 109 13.23 31.38 19.31
N THR A 110 13.41 30.43 18.38
CA THR A 110 12.33 29.96 17.51
C THR A 110 11.28 29.17 18.30
N ARG A 111 10.01 29.63 18.22
CA ARG A 111 8.86 28.90 18.75
C ARG A 111 8.32 27.96 17.71
N LEU A 112 8.17 26.70 18.09
CA LEU A 112 7.60 25.68 17.26
C LEU A 112 6.27 25.19 17.80
N THR A 113 5.39 24.87 16.87
CA THR A 113 4.12 24.21 17.16
C THR A 113 4.07 22.94 16.34
N VAL A 114 3.99 21.79 17.00
CA VAL A 114 3.77 20.51 16.36
C VAL A 114 2.28 20.31 16.23
N THR A 115 1.81 20.09 14.99
CA THR A 115 0.40 19.82 14.70
C THR A 115 0.24 18.55 13.90
N PHE A 116 -0.95 17.98 13.94
CA PHE A 116 -1.34 16.85 13.10
C PHE A 116 -2.68 17.10 12.43
N PRO A 117 -2.86 16.65 11.19
CA PRO A 117 -4.10 16.84 10.46
C PRO A 117 -5.18 15.87 10.93
N VAL A 118 -6.40 16.38 11.12
CA VAL A 118 -7.60 15.59 11.38
C VAL A 118 -8.65 15.93 10.34
N GLU A 119 -9.16 14.92 9.65
CA GLU A 119 -10.20 15.08 8.64
C GLU A 119 -11.58 14.84 9.26
N LEU A 120 -12.45 15.82 9.18
CA LEU A 120 -13.84 15.74 9.62
C LEU A 120 -14.79 15.97 8.44
N PRO A 121 -16.05 15.50 8.52
CA PRO A 121 -17.09 15.86 7.55
C PRO A 121 -17.25 17.39 7.46
N ALA A 122 -17.50 17.92 6.25
CA ALA A 122 -17.63 19.38 6.06
C ALA A 122 -18.76 20.02 6.89
N GLN A 123 -19.77 19.23 7.24
CA GLN A 123 -20.93 19.68 8.02
C GLN A 123 -20.70 19.64 9.54
N THR A 124 -19.50 19.24 10.01
CA THR A 124 -19.19 19.19 11.44
C THR A 124 -19.23 20.61 12.04
N THR A 125 -20.02 20.77 13.08
CA THR A 125 -20.17 22.07 13.77
C THR A 125 -18.97 22.37 14.67
N ALA A 126 -18.77 23.64 15.02
CA ALA A 126 -17.70 24.06 15.93
C ALA A 126 -17.83 23.39 17.32
N GLU A 127 -19.06 23.15 17.76
CA GLU A 127 -19.35 22.52 19.05
C GLU A 127 -18.92 21.05 19.04
N GLU A 128 -19.22 20.30 17.97
CA GLU A 128 -18.78 18.92 17.79
C GLU A 128 -17.25 18.81 17.72
N VAL A 129 -16.59 19.75 17.05
CA VAL A 129 -15.11 19.84 17.01
C VAL A 129 -14.55 20.03 18.42
N MET A 130 -15.10 20.95 19.20
CA MET A 130 -14.66 21.21 20.57
C MET A 130 -14.90 20.00 21.49
N GLN A 131 -16.03 19.34 21.35
CA GLN A 131 -16.35 18.11 22.10
C GLN A 131 -15.37 16.99 21.75
N TRP A 132 -15.08 16.80 20.47
CA TRP A 132 -14.11 15.79 20.01
C TRP A 132 -12.69 16.08 20.54
N LEU A 133 -12.26 17.35 20.47
CA LEU A 133 -10.95 17.77 20.99
C LEU A 133 -10.84 17.47 22.47
N SER A 134 -11.84 17.86 23.27
CA SER A 134 -11.87 17.62 24.72
C SER A 134 -11.81 16.12 25.05
N ALA A 135 -12.57 15.30 24.33
CA ALA A 135 -12.57 13.85 24.50
C ALA A 135 -11.23 13.20 24.10
N SER A 136 -10.52 13.81 23.13
CA SER A 136 -9.22 13.32 22.65
C SER A 136 -8.02 13.82 23.46
N GLY A 137 -8.25 14.70 24.44
CA GLY A 137 -7.20 15.30 25.28
C GLY A 137 -6.47 16.48 24.64
N PHE A 138 -6.98 17.00 23.52
CA PHE A 138 -6.44 18.18 22.84
C PHE A 138 -7.35 19.38 23.05
N THR A 139 -6.76 20.59 23.09
CA THR A 139 -7.52 21.80 23.42
C THR A 139 -7.44 22.88 22.35
N LYS A 140 -6.55 22.74 21.37
CA LYS A 140 -6.26 23.81 20.41
C LYS A 140 -6.14 23.31 18.98
N VAL A 141 -6.77 24.08 18.08
CA VAL A 141 -6.60 23.97 16.63
C VAL A 141 -5.76 25.16 16.17
N GLN A 142 -4.76 24.91 15.36
CA GLN A 142 -3.87 25.94 14.79
C GLN A 142 -4.47 26.54 13.53
N ALA A 143 -5.05 25.70 12.67
CA ALA A 143 -5.65 26.10 11.42
C ALA A 143 -6.82 25.19 11.06
N GLU A 144 -7.77 25.75 10.32
CA GLU A 144 -8.91 25.03 9.76
C GLU A 144 -8.96 25.33 8.26
N ARG A 145 -9.12 24.28 7.44
CA ARG A 145 -9.18 24.39 5.98
C ARG A 145 -10.24 23.47 5.42
N ASP A 146 -10.98 23.94 4.43
CA ASP A 146 -11.87 23.10 3.66
C ASP A 146 -11.10 22.45 2.49
N VAL A 147 -11.19 21.13 2.38
CA VAL A 147 -10.51 20.35 1.35
C VAL A 147 -11.53 19.54 0.56
N ALA A 148 -11.49 19.67 -0.76
CA ALA A 148 -12.26 18.83 -1.66
C ALA A 148 -11.55 17.49 -1.81
N THR A 149 -12.20 16.40 -1.37
CA THR A 149 -11.71 15.03 -1.56
C THR A 149 -12.56 14.27 -2.57
N VAL A 150 -12.06 13.15 -3.05
CA VAL A 150 -12.79 12.27 -3.97
C VAL A 150 -14.13 11.80 -3.38
N THR A 151 -14.21 11.74 -2.05
CA THR A 151 -15.40 11.32 -1.29
C THR A 151 -16.32 12.49 -0.92
N GLY A 152 -16.00 13.72 -1.34
CA GLY A 152 -16.76 14.94 -1.04
C GLY A 152 -15.96 16.00 -0.27
N PRO A 153 -16.56 17.15 0.02
CA PRO A 153 -15.91 18.19 0.80
C PRO A 153 -15.66 17.71 2.23
N ARG A 154 -14.47 18.01 2.75
CA ARG A 154 -14.05 17.69 4.12
C ARG A 154 -13.42 18.91 4.77
N LYS A 155 -13.51 18.95 6.08
CA LYS A 155 -12.86 19.94 6.94
C LYS A 155 -11.57 19.35 7.47
N LEU A 156 -10.44 19.99 7.22
CA LEU A 156 -9.13 19.59 7.72
C LEU A 156 -8.75 20.53 8.87
N LEU A 157 -8.54 19.96 10.05
CA LEU A 157 -8.09 20.66 11.23
C LEU A 157 -6.64 20.36 11.50
N ASP A 158 -5.81 21.36 11.67
CA ASP A 158 -4.44 21.21 12.17
C ASP A 158 -4.48 21.31 13.71
N VAL A 159 -4.57 20.14 14.37
CA VAL A 159 -4.68 20.03 15.84
C VAL A 159 -3.30 20.15 16.48
N VAL A 160 -3.18 20.97 17.49
CA VAL A 160 -1.91 21.20 18.20
C VAL A 160 -1.62 20.03 19.14
N ALA A 161 -0.51 19.32 18.88
CA ALA A 161 0.02 18.31 19.79
C ALA A 161 0.82 18.94 20.93
N ASP A 162 1.78 19.83 20.62
CA ASP A 162 2.55 20.57 21.62
C ASP A 162 3.13 21.86 21.04
N ARG A 163 3.56 22.77 21.93
CA ARG A 163 4.25 24.02 21.61
C ARG A 163 5.45 24.21 22.50
N PHE A 164 6.60 24.51 21.91
CA PHE A 164 7.85 24.70 22.66
C PHE A 164 8.79 25.69 21.99
N ARG A 165 9.83 26.10 22.75
CA ARG A 165 10.98 26.83 22.23
C ARG A 165 12.13 25.87 22.07
N ILE A 166 12.78 25.86 20.92
CA ILE A 166 13.81 24.89 20.58
C ILE A 166 14.98 24.93 21.57
N GLY A 167 15.45 26.09 21.99
CA GLY A 167 16.57 26.22 22.91
C GLY A 167 16.28 25.86 24.38
N ALA A 168 15.02 25.64 24.76
CA ALA A 168 14.59 25.47 26.14
C ALA A 168 13.83 24.15 26.42
N VAL A 169 13.74 23.25 25.45
CA VAL A 169 12.98 22.00 25.57
C VAL A 169 13.86 20.77 25.49
N ASP A 170 13.56 19.77 26.29
CA ASP A 170 14.23 18.49 26.22
C ASP A 170 13.90 17.73 24.93
N LYS A 171 14.91 17.11 24.32
CA LYS A 171 14.77 16.30 23.11
C LYS A 171 13.69 15.24 23.24
N SER A 172 13.59 14.57 24.40
CA SER A 172 12.60 13.53 24.66
C SER A 172 11.17 14.02 24.52
N ARG A 173 10.87 15.20 25.04
CA ARG A 173 9.54 15.83 24.93
C ARG A 173 9.18 16.16 23.48
N VAL A 174 10.14 16.63 22.70
CA VAL A 174 9.90 16.94 21.28
C VAL A 174 9.62 15.69 20.49
N ILE A 175 10.41 14.63 20.71
CA ILE A 175 10.20 13.32 20.06
C ILE A 175 8.82 12.75 20.42
N GLU A 176 8.45 12.78 21.69
CA GLU A 176 7.11 12.35 22.14
C GLU A 176 5.99 13.11 21.45
N ALA A 177 6.11 14.44 21.33
CA ALA A 177 5.13 15.27 20.62
C ALA A 177 5.02 14.90 19.13
N ILE A 178 6.13 14.62 18.47
CA ILE A 178 6.17 14.18 17.08
C ILE A 178 5.52 12.78 16.94
N GLU A 179 5.83 11.85 17.83
CA GLU A 179 5.25 10.49 17.81
C GLU A 179 3.73 10.51 18.03
N VAL A 180 3.26 11.33 18.98
CA VAL A 180 1.83 11.55 19.20
C VAL A 180 1.18 12.12 17.95
N ALA A 181 1.81 13.13 17.34
CA ALA A 181 1.30 13.75 16.13
C ALA A 181 1.25 12.78 14.95
N LEU A 182 2.29 12.00 14.71
CA LEU A 182 2.32 10.95 13.68
C LEU A 182 1.25 9.89 13.89
N LYS A 183 1.10 9.42 15.13
CA LYS A 183 0.09 8.41 15.50
C LYS A 183 -1.34 8.93 15.28
N ARG A 184 -1.62 10.17 15.65
CA ARG A 184 -2.95 10.77 15.54
C ARG A 184 -3.26 11.29 14.15
N GLY A 185 -2.26 11.78 13.43
CA GLY A 185 -2.37 12.30 12.07
C GLY A 185 -2.29 11.27 10.95
N GLY A 186 -2.33 9.96 11.29
CA GLY A 186 -2.22 8.89 10.28
C GLY A 186 -0.90 8.91 9.52
N GLY A 187 0.21 9.14 10.24
CA GLY A 187 1.56 9.24 9.67
C GLY A 187 1.91 10.64 9.14
N ARG A 188 1.10 11.65 9.42
CA ARG A 188 1.35 13.04 9.02
C ARG A 188 1.56 13.93 10.23
N VAL A 189 2.54 14.82 10.14
CA VAL A 189 2.84 15.86 11.13
C VAL A 189 3.18 17.17 10.40
N ASN A 190 2.75 18.29 10.93
CA ASN A 190 3.03 19.64 10.41
C ASN A 190 3.71 20.50 11.49
#